data_47c486e3acea3d5be67b8312eae0df12
#
_entry.id   47c486e3acea3d5be67b8312eae0df12
#
_cell.length_a   1.000
_cell.length_b   1.000
_cell.length_c   1.000
_cell.angle_alpha   90.00
_cell.angle_beta   90.00
_cell.angle_gamma   90.00
#
_symmetry.space_group_name_H-M   'P 1'
#
loop_
_entity.id
_entity.type
_entity.pdbx_description
1 polymer ?
#
loop_
_entity_poly.entity_id
_entity_poly.type
_entity_poly.pdbx_seq_one_letter_code
_entity_poly.pdbx_strand_id
1 'polypeptide(L)'
;MRKGLMTFICTVLTMWCMGARAENKMYITIDGQTESITLADTKAAQELMEALEQGPVTVTLNDNNFEIWGALGRSLTTSDEHITVEAGDVVLYNGSNICMFYDSNSWSYTRLGKIDGMTESELRTFLKAGSNNISVKLSASAPTAIKSVKGNSNGKDNDSACYSMSGQRVSTPANGLYIKNGNKIIL
;
A
#
# COMPACT_ATOMS: atom_id res chain seq x y z
N MET A 1 -54.53 -44.53 -23.74
CA MET A 1 -54.30 -43.15 -23.40
C MET A 1 -53.20 -43.06 -22.32
N ARG A 2 -51.96 -42.80 -22.67
CA ARG A 2 -50.85 -42.62 -21.72
C ARG A 2 -50.42 -41.19 -21.74
N LYS A 3 -50.69 -40.45 -20.64
CA LYS A 3 -50.27 -39.09 -20.43
C LYS A 3 -48.82 -39.07 -19.99
N GLY A 4 -47.90 -38.58 -20.85
CA GLY A 4 -46.51 -38.37 -20.51
C GLY A 4 -46.37 -37.13 -19.62
N LEU A 5 -45.83 -37.35 -18.44
CA LEU A 5 -45.44 -36.31 -17.50
C LEU A 5 -44.06 -35.80 -17.87
N MET A 6 -43.97 -34.61 -18.41
CA MET A 6 -42.72 -33.93 -18.80
C MET A 6 -42.17 -33.23 -17.58
N THR A 7 -41.17 -33.85 -16.94
CA THR A 7 -40.49 -33.25 -15.77
C THR A 7 -39.45 -32.23 -16.25
N PHE A 8 -39.75 -30.96 -16.03
CA PHE A 8 -38.79 -29.86 -16.27
C PHE A 8 -37.77 -29.83 -15.13
N ILE A 9 -36.57 -30.30 -15.39
CA ILE A 9 -35.44 -30.15 -14.49
C ILE A 9 -34.87 -28.77 -14.68
N CYS A 10 -35.21 -27.85 -13.76
CA CYS A 10 -34.64 -26.51 -13.68
C CYS A 10 -33.30 -26.63 -12.96
N THR A 11 -32.19 -26.78 -13.70
CA THR A 11 -30.83 -26.71 -13.18
C THR A 11 -30.52 -25.27 -12.79
N VAL A 12 -30.67 -24.95 -11.52
CA VAL A 12 -30.20 -23.67 -10.93
C VAL A 12 -28.67 -23.77 -10.91
N LEU A 13 -28.04 -23.09 -11.88
CA LEU A 13 -26.60 -22.87 -11.91
C LEU A 13 -26.29 -21.84 -10.83
N THR A 14 -26.00 -22.27 -9.62
CA THR A 14 -25.44 -21.39 -8.57
C THR A 14 -24.04 -21.01 -9.02
N MET A 15 -23.95 -19.83 -9.65
CA MET A 15 -22.69 -19.14 -9.88
C MET A 15 -22.08 -18.81 -8.50
N TRP A 16 -21.17 -19.67 -8.05
CA TRP A 16 -20.33 -19.37 -6.93
C TRP A 16 -19.40 -18.21 -7.37
N CYS A 17 -19.79 -16.98 -7.06
CA CYS A 17 -18.85 -15.88 -7.05
C CYS A 17 -17.78 -16.24 -6.02
N MET A 18 -16.66 -16.81 -6.48
CA MET A 18 -15.41 -16.73 -5.74
C MET A 18 -15.04 -15.25 -5.71
N GLY A 19 -15.55 -14.55 -4.71
CA GLY A 19 -15.05 -13.22 -4.37
C GLY A 19 -13.55 -13.36 -4.19
N ALA A 20 -12.78 -12.70 -5.04
CA ALA A 20 -11.37 -12.51 -4.77
C ALA A 20 -11.27 -11.99 -3.33
N ARG A 21 -10.71 -12.80 -2.44
CA ARG A 21 -10.46 -12.38 -1.06
C ARG A 21 -9.56 -11.18 -1.20
N ALA A 22 -10.06 -9.99 -0.87
CA ALA A 22 -9.25 -8.80 -0.85
C ALA A 22 -7.99 -9.15 -0.06
N GLU A 23 -6.82 -8.89 -0.65
CA GLU A 23 -5.57 -9.12 0.08
C GLU A 23 -5.69 -8.36 1.40
N ASN A 24 -5.51 -9.07 2.51
CA ASN A 24 -5.60 -8.47 3.85
C ASN A 24 -4.33 -7.65 4.11
N LYS A 25 -4.11 -6.64 3.26
CA LYS A 25 -2.90 -5.81 3.22
C LYS A 25 -3.24 -4.33 3.15
N MET A 26 -2.46 -3.55 3.85
CA MET A 26 -2.34 -2.11 3.63
C MET A 26 -0.90 -1.78 3.22
N TYR A 27 -0.66 -0.54 2.84
CA TYR A 27 0.64 -0.09 2.35
C TYR A 27 1.12 1.12 3.15
N ILE A 28 2.41 1.14 3.42
CA ILE A 28 3.13 2.22 4.07
C ILE A 28 4.10 2.85 3.08
N THR A 29 4.10 4.18 2.99
CA THR A 29 5.06 4.92 2.15
C THR A 29 5.81 5.94 3.00
N ILE A 30 7.14 5.87 2.95
CA ILE A 30 8.07 6.82 3.60
C ILE A 30 9.06 7.27 2.52
N ASP A 31 9.21 8.58 2.30
CA ASP A 31 10.10 9.20 1.29
C ASP A 31 9.98 8.56 -0.11
N GLY A 32 8.76 8.17 -0.49
CA GLY A 32 8.48 7.58 -1.80
C GLY A 32 8.79 6.09 -1.93
N GLN A 33 9.40 5.45 -0.93
CA GLN A 33 9.51 4.00 -0.84
C GLN A 33 8.23 3.43 -0.23
N THR A 34 7.68 2.36 -0.81
CA THR A 34 6.43 1.74 -0.36
C THR A 34 6.64 0.27 -0.08
N GLU A 35 6.14 -0.15 1.09
CA GLU A 35 6.15 -1.54 1.54
C GLU A 35 4.73 -1.99 1.92
N SER A 36 4.48 -3.30 1.89
CA SER A 36 3.20 -3.85 2.30
C SER A 36 3.20 -4.24 3.77
N ILE A 37 2.03 -4.12 4.40
CA ILE A 37 1.75 -4.59 5.76
C ILE A 37 0.64 -5.63 5.66
N THR A 38 0.92 -6.85 6.07
CA THR A 38 -0.11 -7.88 6.25
C THR A 38 -0.88 -7.57 7.54
N LEU A 39 -2.20 -7.36 7.42
CA LEU A 39 -3.05 -6.99 8.55
C LEU A 39 -3.27 -8.15 9.52
N ALA A 40 -3.33 -7.83 10.81
CA ALA A 40 -3.76 -8.75 11.85
C ALA A 40 -5.29 -8.96 11.79
N ASP A 41 -5.75 -10.11 12.30
CA ASP A 41 -7.19 -10.38 12.44
C ASP A 41 -7.73 -9.76 13.75
N THR A 42 -7.78 -8.42 13.77
CA THR A 42 -8.30 -7.64 14.90
C THR A 42 -9.31 -6.62 14.42
N LYS A 43 -10.20 -6.21 15.32
CA LYS A 43 -11.19 -5.16 15.00
C LYS A 43 -10.51 -3.83 14.65
N ALA A 44 -9.42 -3.48 15.35
CA ALA A 44 -8.64 -2.30 15.08
C ALA A 44 -8.05 -2.29 13.65
N ALA A 45 -7.51 -3.43 13.18
CA ALA A 45 -6.97 -3.56 11.83
C ALA A 45 -8.06 -3.40 10.76
N GLN A 46 -9.25 -3.97 11.01
CA GLN A 46 -10.41 -3.83 10.13
C GLN A 46 -10.86 -2.36 10.05
N GLU A 47 -11.05 -1.70 11.20
CA GLU A 47 -11.44 -0.27 11.27
C GLU A 47 -10.40 0.65 10.61
N LEU A 48 -9.11 0.33 10.76
CA LEU A 48 -8.05 1.06 10.07
C LEU A 48 -8.18 0.88 8.55
N MET A 49 -8.38 -0.35 8.08
CA MET A 49 -8.55 -0.62 6.65
C MET A 49 -9.78 0.08 6.07
N GLU A 50 -10.93 0.01 6.75
CA GLU A 50 -12.16 0.74 6.37
C GLU A 50 -11.90 2.25 6.23
N ALA A 51 -11.11 2.81 7.14
CA ALA A 51 -10.72 4.21 7.08
C ALA A 51 -9.80 4.53 5.89
N LEU A 52 -8.86 3.64 5.55
CA LEU A 52 -7.94 3.79 4.43
C LEU A 52 -8.63 3.62 3.07
N GLU A 53 -9.73 2.89 3.00
CA GLU A 53 -10.59 2.79 1.82
C GLU A 53 -11.27 4.12 1.47
N GLN A 54 -11.52 4.97 2.46
CA GLN A 54 -12.04 6.34 2.24
C GLN A 54 -10.97 7.31 1.72
N GLY A 55 -9.71 6.94 1.86
CA GLY A 55 -8.56 7.68 1.37
C GLY A 55 -7.30 7.46 2.22
N PRO A 56 -6.13 7.76 1.66
CA PRO A 56 -4.88 7.59 2.38
C PRO A 56 -4.78 8.54 3.57
N VAL A 57 -4.14 8.07 4.64
CA VAL A 57 -3.88 8.85 5.86
C VAL A 57 -2.39 9.13 5.95
N THR A 58 -2.03 10.38 6.24
CA THR A 58 -0.63 10.77 6.51
C THR A 58 -0.50 11.10 7.99
N VAL A 59 0.47 10.47 8.64
CA VAL A 59 0.80 10.68 10.06
C VAL A 59 2.25 11.13 10.20
N THR A 60 2.54 11.83 11.28
CA THR A 60 3.91 12.20 11.63
C THR A 60 4.35 11.35 12.83
N LEU A 61 5.41 10.57 12.63
CA LEU A 61 5.95 9.67 13.65
C LEU A 61 7.31 10.14 14.12
N ASN A 62 7.66 9.78 15.34
CA ASN A 62 8.94 10.09 15.97
C ASN A 62 9.60 8.82 16.48
N ASP A 63 10.92 8.80 16.49
CA ASP A 63 11.71 7.71 17.01
C ASP A 63 11.59 7.59 18.53
N ASN A 64 11.59 6.36 19.03
CA ASN A 64 11.60 6.01 20.46
C ASN A 64 12.60 4.86 20.76
N ASN A 65 13.73 4.81 20.08
CA ASN A 65 14.85 3.86 20.23
C ASN A 65 14.60 2.41 19.81
N PHE A 66 13.38 1.95 19.68
CA PHE A 66 13.00 0.59 19.23
C PHE A 66 11.82 0.61 18.24
N GLU A 67 11.17 1.74 18.08
CA GLU A 67 10.01 1.96 17.22
C GLU A 67 9.96 3.39 16.70
N ILE A 68 9.18 3.62 15.65
CA ILE A 68 8.64 4.96 15.35
C ILE A 68 7.17 4.97 15.73
N TRP A 69 6.72 6.03 16.42
CA TRP A 69 5.36 6.11 16.91
C TRP A 69 4.77 7.53 16.81
N GLY A 70 3.46 7.62 16.85
CA GLY A 70 2.74 8.89 16.86
C GLY A 70 1.25 8.74 16.71
N ALA A 71 0.55 9.88 16.79
CA ALA A 71 -0.90 9.91 16.72
C ALA A 71 -1.42 9.47 15.34
N LEU A 72 -2.37 8.53 15.32
CA LEU A 72 -3.05 8.07 14.10
C LEU A 72 -4.09 9.10 13.60
N GLY A 73 -4.44 10.09 14.42
CA GLY A 73 -5.47 11.08 14.10
C GLY A 73 -6.91 10.58 14.27
N ARG A 74 -7.07 9.38 14.81
CA ARG A 74 -8.36 8.74 15.14
C ARG A 74 -8.20 7.70 16.23
N SER A 75 -9.29 7.36 16.90
CA SER A 75 -9.33 6.23 17.82
C SER A 75 -9.89 4.99 17.12
N LEU A 76 -9.36 3.82 17.47
CA LEU A 76 -9.81 2.51 17.01
C LEU A 76 -10.17 1.65 18.22
N THR A 77 -10.97 0.60 17.98
CA THR A 77 -11.35 -0.36 19.02
C THR A 77 -10.11 -1.12 19.51
N THR A 78 -9.86 -1.09 20.82
CA THR A 78 -8.72 -1.80 21.43
C THR A 78 -9.08 -3.23 21.80
N SER A 79 -8.10 -4.12 21.65
CA SER A 79 -8.06 -5.48 22.20
C SER A 79 -6.65 -5.73 22.73
N ASP A 80 -6.27 -4.92 23.74
CA ASP A 80 -4.89 -4.90 24.24
C ASP A 80 -4.52 -6.20 24.94
N GLU A 81 -3.40 -6.78 24.53
CA GLU A 81 -2.78 -7.95 25.12
C GLU A 81 -1.34 -7.61 25.50
N HIS A 82 -0.87 -8.19 26.62
CA HIS A 82 0.57 -8.09 26.94
C HIS A 82 1.35 -9.02 26.04
N ILE A 83 2.06 -8.43 25.06
CA ILE A 83 2.79 -9.15 24.03
C ILE A 83 4.22 -8.67 23.93
N THR A 84 5.11 -9.56 23.49
CA THR A 84 6.41 -9.17 22.94
C THR A 84 6.26 -8.93 21.45
N VAL A 85 6.64 -7.74 21.00
CA VAL A 85 6.70 -7.35 19.59
C VAL A 85 8.14 -7.48 19.09
N GLU A 86 8.28 -7.64 17.78
CA GLU A 86 9.54 -7.78 17.08
C GLU A 86 9.63 -6.78 15.93
N ALA A 87 10.81 -6.68 15.32
CA ALA A 87 11.00 -5.86 14.13
C ALA A 87 9.97 -6.20 13.02
N GLY A 88 9.34 -5.18 12.48
CA GLY A 88 8.26 -5.25 11.50
C GLY A 88 6.85 -5.24 12.09
N ASP A 89 6.67 -5.52 13.37
CA ASP A 89 5.34 -5.48 13.98
C ASP A 89 4.76 -4.05 13.96
N VAL A 90 3.48 -3.94 13.66
CA VAL A 90 2.70 -2.70 13.67
C VAL A 90 1.57 -2.86 14.65
N VAL A 91 1.46 -1.94 15.61
CA VAL A 91 0.46 -2.02 16.67
C VAL A 91 -0.25 -0.69 16.91
N LEU A 92 -1.39 -0.77 17.57
CA LEU A 92 -2.10 0.35 18.15
C LEU A 92 -1.73 0.44 19.64
N TYR A 93 -1.38 1.64 20.07
CA TYR A 93 -1.09 1.96 21.48
C TYR A 93 -2.08 2.99 22.01
N ASN A 94 -2.62 2.74 23.20
CA ASN A 94 -3.63 3.60 23.83
C ASN A 94 -4.81 3.98 22.91
N GLY A 95 -5.21 3.08 22.01
CA GLY A 95 -6.35 3.25 21.13
C GLY A 95 -6.26 4.31 20.04
N SER A 96 -5.17 5.13 20.00
CA SER A 96 -5.08 6.26 19.08
C SER A 96 -3.68 6.52 18.51
N ASN A 97 -2.67 5.79 18.94
CA ASN A 97 -1.31 5.92 18.44
C ASN A 97 -0.92 4.68 17.66
N ILE A 98 -0.25 4.87 16.54
CA ILE A 98 0.36 3.79 15.76
C ILE A 98 1.84 3.69 16.10
N CYS A 99 2.32 2.46 16.30
CA CYS A 99 3.72 2.15 16.55
C CYS A 99 4.21 1.14 15.51
N MET A 100 5.40 1.35 14.95
CA MET A 100 6.05 0.47 13.97
C MET A 100 7.44 0.13 14.46
N PHE A 101 7.67 -1.14 14.71
CA PHE A 101 8.86 -1.62 15.40
C PHE A 101 9.99 -1.95 14.44
N TYR A 102 11.20 -1.57 14.79
CA TYR A 102 12.44 -2.02 14.16
C TYR A 102 13.36 -2.75 15.15
N ASP A 103 12.90 -2.92 16.38
CA ASP A 103 13.52 -3.71 17.44
C ASP A 103 12.41 -4.33 18.31
N SER A 104 12.75 -5.07 19.35
CA SER A 104 11.80 -5.74 20.22
C SER A 104 11.41 -4.88 21.43
N ASN A 105 10.15 -5.05 21.88
CA ASN A 105 9.65 -4.50 23.12
C ASN A 105 8.55 -5.40 23.69
N SER A 106 8.23 -5.26 24.99
CA SER A 106 7.13 -5.99 25.63
C SER A 106 6.22 -5.00 26.38
N TRP A 107 4.97 -4.94 25.97
CA TRP A 107 3.96 -4.07 26.56
C TRP A 107 2.54 -4.53 26.20
N SER A 108 1.53 -3.78 26.63
CA SER A 108 0.14 -4.02 26.24
C SER A 108 -0.19 -3.26 24.96
N TYR A 109 -0.50 -4.00 23.90
CA TYR A 109 -0.77 -3.47 22.55
C TYR A 109 -1.95 -4.19 21.90
N THR A 110 -2.63 -3.51 20.99
CA THR A 110 -3.54 -4.14 20.02
C THR A 110 -2.81 -4.31 18.69
N ARG A 111 -2.73 -5.53 18.15
CA ARG A 111 -2.06 -5.79 16.87
C ARG A 111 -2.81 -5.15 15.71
N LEU A 112 -2.07 -4.49 14.81
CA LEU A 112 -2.57 -3.99 13.52
C LEU A 112 -2.06 -4.80 12.35
N GLY A 113 -0.81 -5.28 12.40
CA GLY A 113 -0.23 -6.07 11.33
C GLY A 113 1.28 -6.22 11.43
N LYS A 114 1.90 -6.60 10.31
CA LYS A 114 3.36 -6.74 10.18
C LYS A 114 3.83 -6.27 8.81
N ILE A 115 4.93 -5.52 8.75
CA ILE A 115 5.60 -5.12 7.51
C ILE A 115 6.23 -6.36 6.89
N ASP A 116 5.96 -6.59 5.61
CA ASP A 116 6.36 -7.81 4.91
C ASP A 116 7.80 -7.75 4.36
N GLY A 117 8.49 -8.88 4.39
CA GLY A 117 9.66 -9.16 3.55
C GLY A 117 10.93 -8.37 3.84
N MET A 118 11.03 -7.68 4.98
CA MET A 118 12.19 -6.89 5.36
C MET A 118 12.95 -7.52 6.53
N THR A 119 14.26 -7.46 6.47
CA THR A 119 15.15 -7.77 7.61
C THR A 119 15.13 -6.62 8.62
N GLU A 120 15.60 -6.86 9.85
CA GLU A 120 15.71 -5.82 10.88
C GLU A 120 16.55 -4.61 10.40
N SER A 121 17.66 -4.84 9.72
CA SER A 121 18.52 -3.78 9.19
C SER A 121 17.82 -2.93 8.12
N GLU A 122 17.03 -3.56 7.25
CA GLU A 122 16.23 -2.87 6.24
C GLU A 122 15.11 -2.07 6.89
N LEU A 123 14.44 -2.63 7.91
CA LEU A 123 13.40 -1.95 8.69
C LEU A 123 13.96 -0.71 9.40
N ARG A 124 15.12 -0.80 10.05
CA ARG A 124 15.79 0.35 10.68
C ARG A 124 16.04 1.48 9.67
N THR A 125 16.45 1.12 8.46
CA THR A 125 16.69 2.09 7.38
C THR A 125 15.39 2.67 6.84
N PHE A 126 14.41 1.82 6.55
CA PHE A 126 13.11 2.21 5.99
C PHE A 126 12.31 3.07 6.96
N LEU A 127 12.21 2.66 8.23
CA LEU A 127 11.53 3.39 9.30
C LEU A 127 12.33 4.58 9.83
N LYS A 128 13.55 4.82 9.30
CA LYS A 128 14.40 5.96 9.69
C LYS A 128 14.71 6.01 11.18
N ALA A 129 15.13 4.87 11.74
CA ALA A 129 15.52 4.76 13.14
C ALA A 129 16.46 5.92 13.56
N GLY A 130 16.20 6.53 14.70
CA GLY A 130 16.93 7.70 15.21
C GLY A 130 16.43 9.06 14.68
N SER A 131 15.39 9.10 13.84
CA SER A 131 14.87 10.35 13.25
C SER A 131 13.53 10.75 13.88
N ASN A 132 13.22 12.05 13.79
CA ASN A 132 11.93 12.59 14.24
C ASN A 132 11.20 13.28 13.08
N ASN A 133 9.91 13.55 13.27
CA ASN A 133 9.04 14.17 12.28
C ASN A 133 8.99 13.40 10.95
N ILE A 134 8.97 12.06 11.01
CA ILE A 134 8.90 11.18 9.86
C ILE A 134 7.49 11.23 9.29
N SER A 135 7.35 11.68 8.04
CA SER A 135 6.07 11.66 7.34
C SER A 135 5.79 10.27 6.79
N VAL A 136 4.76 9.62 7.31
CA VAL A 136 4.35 8.27 6.94
C VAL A 136 2.97 8.32 6.32
N LYS A 137 2.83 7.81 5.10
CA LYS A 137 1.55 7.68 4.41
C LYS A 137 1.07 6.23 4.46
N LEU A 138 -0.14 6.03 4.96
CA LEU A 138 -0.85 4.74 4.97
C LEU A 138 -1.91 4.74 3.87
N SER A 139 -2.09 3.63 3.15
CA SER A 139 -3.09 3.48 2.09
C SER A 139 -3.61 2.05 1.97
N ALA A 140 -4.88 1.90 1.55
CA ALA A 140 -5.51 0.61 1.32
C ALA A 140 -4.98 -0.10 0.06
N SER A 141 -4.39 0.64 -0.87
CA SER A 141 -3.84 0.09 -2.11
C SER A 141 -2.42 0.59 -2.34
N ALA A 142 -1.62 -0.23 -3.01
CA ALA A 142 -0.30 0.22 -3.44
C ALA A 142 -0.43 1.51 -4.27
N PRO A 143 0.43 2.53 -4.04
CA PRO A 143 0.45 3.69 -4.90
C PRO A 143 0.65 3.21 -6.34
N THR A 144 -0.24 3.59 -7.24
CA THR A 144 -0.01 3.42 -8.68
C THR A 144 1.10 4.37 -9.08
N ALA A 145 2.34 4.02 -8.73
CA ALA A 145 3.48 4.68 -9.31
C ALA A 145 3.44 4.35 -10.80
N ILE A 146 3.22 5.35 -11.64
CA ILE A 146 3.80 5.32 -12.97
C ILE A 146 5.30 5.24 -12.68
N LYS A 147 5.85 4.01 -12.67
CA LYS A 147 7.29 3.84 -12.70
C LYS A 147 7.72 4.63 -13.92
N SER A 148 8.35 5.78 -13.69
CA SER A 148 9.15 6.38 -14.76
C SER A 148 10.13 5.27 -15.11
N VAL A 149 9.91 4.62 -16.25
CA VAL A 149 10.85 3.69 -16.83
C VAL A 149 12.07 4.56 -17.07
N LYS A 150 13.06 4.50 -16.18
CA LYS A 150 14.41 4.90 -16.51
C LYS A 150 14.80 3.92 -17.60
N GLY A 151 14.57 4.35 -18.83
CA GLY A 151 15.05 3.63 -19.99
C GLY A 151 16.53 3.39 -19.76
N ASN A 152 16.92 2.12 -19.71
CA ASN A 152 18.31 1.74 -19.71
C ASN A 152 18.87 2.16 -21.09
N SER A 153 19.28 3.43 -21.20
CA SER A 153 19.86 3.99 -22.39
C SER A 153 21.31 3.52 -22.54
N ASN A 154 21.50 2.22 -22.78
CA ASN A 154 22.66 1.70 -23.48
C ASN A 154 22.35 1.68 -24.98
N GLY A 155 22.20 2.85 -25.55
CA GLY A 155 22.06 3.08 -26.99
C GLY A 155 22.29 4.56 -27.23
N LYS A 156 23.35 4.90 -27.96
CA LYS A 156 23.53 6.19 -28.62
C LYS A 156 22.36 6.39 -29.57
N ASP A 157 21.26 6.99 -29.12
CA ASP A 157 20.19 7.42 -29.98
C ASP A 157 19.88 8.90 -29.75
N ASN A 158 20.03 9.62 -30.86
CA ASN A 158 19.81 11.04 -31.06
C ASN A 158 18.73 11.65 -30.19
N ASP A 159 19.13 12.63 -29.41
CA ASP A 159 18.44 13.50 -28.47
C ASP A 159 17.31 14.36 -29.08
N SER A 160 16.63 13.89 -30.13
CA SER A 160 15.68 14.67 -30.94
C SER A 160 14.32 13.97 -31.19
N ALA A 161 14.08 12.77 -30.64
CA ALA A 161 12.87 12.03 -30.95
C ALA A 161 11.64 12.64 -30.27
N CYS A 162 10.61 12.98 -31.05
CA CYS A 162 9.30 13.37 -30.61
C CYS A 162 8.38 12.16 -30.60
N TYR A 163 7.51 12.07 -29.57
CA TYR A 163 6.50 11.02 -29.43
C TYR A 163 5.12 11.65 -29.27
N SER A 164 4.11 11.05 -29.89
CA SER A 164 2.71 11.41 -29.65
C SER A 164 2.29 11.06 -28.22
N MET A 165 1.15 11.54 -27.78
CA MET A 165 0.57 11.18 -26.47
C MET A 165 0.20 9.69 -26.36
N SER A 166 0.10 8.96 -27.49
CA SER A 166 -0.08 7.51 -27.55
C SER A 166 1.24 6.73 -27.56
N GLY A 167 2.41 7.41 -27.42
CA GLY A 167 3.73 6.77 -27.39
C GLY A 167 4.32 6.40 -28.74
N GLN A 168 3.70 6.81 -29.87
CA GLN A 168 4.24 6.59 -31.21
C GLN A 168 5.31 7.63 -31.52
N ARG A 169 6.45 7.21 -32.07
CA ARG A 169 7.50 8.11 -32.57
C ARG A 169 6.99 8.90 -33.77
N VAL A 170 7.16 10.23 -33.74
CA VAL A 170 6.73 11.14 -34.78
C VAL A 170 7.95 11.77 -35.40
N SER A 171 8.21 11.51 -36.69
CA SER A 171 9.35 12.03 -37.42
C SER A 171 9.15 13.46 -37.90
N THR A 172 7.91 13.87 -38.19
CA THR A 172 7.51 15.22 -38.58
C THR A 172 6.31 15.67 -37.75
N PRO A 173 6.56 16.25 -36.56
CA PRO A 173 5.46 16.71 -35.72
C PRO A 173 4.78 17.93 -36.35
N ALA A 174 3.43 17.87 -36.44
CA ALA A 174 2.59 19.00 -36.82
C ALA A 174 2.14 19.74 -35.52
N ASN A 175 1.32 20.79 -35.66
CA ASN A 175 0.76 21.49 -34.49
C ASN A 175 0.04 20.50 -33.55
N GLY A 176 0.48 20.41 -32.31
CA GLY A 176 -0.10 19.48 -31.36
C GLY A 176 0.76 19.28 -30.09
N LEU A 177 0.29 18.38 -29.21
CA LEU A 177 0.94 18.05 -27.96
C LEU A 177 1.79 16.78 -28.13
N TYR A 178 3.07 16.87 -27.77
CA TYR A 178 4.07 15.81 -27.92
C TYR A 178 4.90 15.64 -26.66
N ILE A 179 5.64 14.53 -26.59
CA ILE A 179 6.66 14.29 -25.58
C ILE A 179 8.02 14.31 -26.28
N LYS A 180 8.93 15.17 -25.81
CA LYS A 180 10.32 15.25 -26.27
C LYS A 180 11.23 15.31 -25.05
N ASN A 181 12.23 14.43 -24.99
CA ASN A 181 13.16 14.32 -23.85
C ASN A 181 12.44 14.20 -22.49
N GLY A 182 11.33 13.44 -22.45
CA GLY A 182 10.52 13.27 -21.25
C GLY A 182 9.62 14.45 -20.88
N ASN A 183 9.67 15.57 -21.61
CA ASN A 183 8.88 16.77 -21.36
C ASN A 183 7.72 16.90 -22.36
N LYS A 184 6.58 17.40 -21.89
CA LYS A 184 5.46 17.79 -22.76
C LYS A 184 5.81 19.08 -23.50
N ILE A 185 5.68 19.07 -24.82
CA ILE A 185 5.85 20.23 -25.67
C ILE A 185 4.62 20.44 -26.56
N ILE A 186 4.31 21.68 -26.88
CA ILE A 186 3.30 22.07 -27.86
C ILE A 186 4.05 22.65 -29.05
N LEU A 187 3.74 22.17 -30.23
CA LEU A 187 4.30 22.67 -31.50
C LEU A 187 3.18 23.27 -32.32
#